data_b3bee3b45ba619e56297f9db3c3f57c3
#
_entry.id   b3bee3b45ba619e56297f9db3c3f57c3
#
_cell.length_a   1.000
_cell.length_b   1.000
_cell.length_c   1.000
_cell.angle_alpha   90.00
_cell.angle_beta   90.00
_cell.angle_gamma   90.00
#
_symmetry.space_group_name_H-M   'P 1'
#
loop_
_entity.id
_entity.type
_entity.pdbx_description
1 polymer ?
#
loop_
_entity_poly.entity_id
_entity_poly.type
_entity_poly.pdbx_seq_one_letter_code
_entity_poly.pdbx_strand_id
1 'polypeptide(L)' 'MKILVVDDEQLLVKGMKFNLENEGYTVETAYDGATAIDMAKSGGFDLIILDLMMP' A
#
# COMPACT_ATOMS: atom_id res chain seq x y z
N MET A 1 -12.84 1.16 -4.27
CA MET A 1 -12.09 1.47 -3.05
C MET A 1 -10.62 1.59 -3.39
N LYS A 2 -9.96 2.58 -2.86
CA LYS A 2 -8.54 2.84 -3.12
C LYS A 2 -7.72 2.46 -1.89
N ILE A 3 -6.74 1.59 -2.10
CA ILE A 3 -5.95 1.00 -1.01
C ILE A 3 -4.48 1.36 -1.19
N LEU A 4 -3.84 1.75 -0.09
CA LEU A 4 -2.38 1.93 -0.05
C LEU A 4 -1.78 0.76 0.74
N VAL A 5 -0.82 0.06 0.13
CA VAL A 5 -0.09 -1.03 0.77
C VAL A 5 1.33 -0.55 1.08
N VAL A 6 1.72 -0.66 2.35
CA VAL A 6 3.03 -0.16 2.83
C VAL A 6 3.79 -1.31 3.46
N ASP A 7 4.95 -1.63 2.88
CA ASP A 7 5.85 -2.67 3.38
C ASP A 7 7.21 -2.46 2.71
N ASP A 8 8.30 -2.78 3.38
CA ASP A 8 9.63 -2.69 2.81
C ASP A 8 10.00 -3.89 1.94
N GLU A 9 9.25 -4.97 1.99
CA GLU A 9 9.46 -6.14 1.12
C GLU A 9 8.72 -5.98 -0.19
N GLN A 10 9.46 -5.61 -1.25
CA GLN A 10 8.86 -5.29 -2.53
C GLN A 10 8.10 -6.46 -3.17
N LEU A 11 8.62 -7.67 -3.05
CA LEU A 11 7.94 -8.84 -3.61
C LEU A 11 6.60 -9.11 -2.93
N LEU A 12 6.56 -8.94 -1.61
CA LEU A 12 5.32 -9.11 -0.87
C LEU A 12 4.29 -8.05 -1.29
N VAL A 13 4.73 -6.80 -1.40
CA VAL A 13 3.85 -5.70 -1.82
C VAL A 13 3.30 -5.94 -3.21
N LYS A 14 4.13 -6.40 -4.14
CA LYS A 14 3.67 -6.70 -5.50
C LYS A 14 2.63 -7.81 -5.52
N GLY A 15 2.82 -8.84 -4.70
CA GLY A 15 1.85 -9.93 -4.59
C GLY A 15 0.52 -9.46 -4.02
N MET A 16 0.56 -8.65 -2.97
CA MET A 16 -0.65 -8.07 -2.39
C MET A 16 -1.37 -7.18 -3.37
N LYS A 17 -0.64 -6.33 -4.09
CA LYS A 17 -1.23 -5.46 -5.11
C LYS A 17 -1.95 -6.28 -6.17
N PHE A 18 -1.30 -7.32 -6.68
CA PHE A 18 -1.90 -8.18 -7.69
C PHE A 18 -3.20 -8.80 -7.20
N ASN A 19 -3.19 -9.36 -6.00
CA ASN A 19 -4.37 -10.01 -5.44
C ASN A 19 -5.51 -9.03 -5.21
N LEU A 20 -5.21 -7.84 -4.67
CA LEU A 20 -6.24 -6.85 -4.40
C LEU A 20 -6.80 -6.25 -5.68
N GLU A 21 -5.98 -6.06 -6.69
CA GLU A 21 -6.46 -5.58 -7.99
C GLU A 21 -7.37 -6.61 -8.65
N ASN A 22 -7.09 -7.90 -8.48
CA ASN A 22 -7.97 -8.95 -8.97
C ASN A 22 -9.34 -8.92 -8.32
N GLU A 23 -9.43 -8.41 -7.09
CA GLU A 23 -10.70 -8.24 -6.39
C GLU A 23 -11.44 -6.95 -6.77
N GLY A 24 -10.87 -6.16 -7.67
CA GLY A 24 -11.50 -4.95 -8.17
C GLY A 24 -11.11 -3.67 -7.45
N TYR A 25 -10.12 -3.71 -6.55
CA TYR A 25 -9.66 -2.52 -5.85
C TYR A 25 -8.62 -1.77 -6.67
N THR A 26 -8.52 -0.46 -6.46
CA THR A 26 -7.42 0.35 -6.96
C THR A 26 -6.32 0.35 -5.89
N VAL A 27 -5.11 -0.06 -6.26
CA VAL A 27 -4.04 -0.25 -5.28
C VAL A 27 -2.81 0.58 -5.65
N GLU A 28 -2.29 1.32 -4.67
CA GLU A 28 -0.99 1.97 -4.76
C GLU A 28 -0.08 1.42 -3.67
N THR A 29 1.21 1.60 -3.85
CA THR A 29 2.21 0.98 -2.99
C THR A 29 3.22 1.99 -2.50
N ALA A 30 3.73 1.78 -1.28
CA ALA A 30 4.86 2.51 -0.73
C ALA A 30 5.77 1.51 -0.03
N TYR A 31 7.08 1.79 -0.05
CA TYR A 31 8.06 0.87 0.51
C TYR A 31 8.72 1.40 1.78
N ASP A 32 8.32 2.57 2.23
CA ASP A 32 8.80 3.16 3.48
C ASP A 32 7.75 4.10 4.06
N GLY A 33 7.94 4.48 5.33
CA GLY A 33 6.97 5.28 6.05
C GLY A 33 6.85 6.72 5.53
N ALA A 34 7.96 7.32 5.11
CA ALA A 34 7.95 8.70 4.63
C ALA A 34 7.14 8.81 3.33
N THR A 35 7.37 7.90 2.40
CA THR A 35 6.60 7.85 1.15
C THR A 35 5.12 7.60 1.44
N ALA A 36 4.84 6.68 2.36
CA ALA A 36 3.45 6.36 2.74
C ALA A 36 2.73 7.58 3.31
N ILE A 37 3.38 8.34 4.16
CA ILE A 37 2.78 9.54 4.74
C ILE A 37 2.46 10.57 3.67
N ASP A 38 3.40 10.81 2.75
CA ASP A 38 3.17 11.76 1.67
C ASP A 38 2.00 11.32 0.78
N MET A 39 1.94 10.05 0.46
CA MET A 39 0.85 9.50 -0.36
C MET A 39 -0.49 9.59 0.37
N ALA A 40 -0.50 9.27 1.66
CA ALA A 40 -1.73 9.32 2.45
C ALA A 40 -2.31 10.74 2.53
N LYS A 41 -1.44 11.74 2.60
CA LYS A 41 -1.88 13.15 2.67
C LYS A 41 -2.53 13.63 1.40
N SER A 42 -2.10 13.12 0.24
CA SER A 42 -2.55 13.63 -1.05
C SER A 42 -3.44 12.66 -1.82
N GLY A 43 -3.50 11.40 -1.42
CA GLY A 43 -4.02 10.34 -2.27
C GLY A 43 -5.49 9.97 -2.13
N GLY A 44 -6.18 10.37 -1.07
CA GLY A 44 -7.59 10.02 -0.89
C GLY A 44 -7.83 8.52 -0.73
N PHE A 45 -7.00 7.84 0.05
CA PHE A 45 -7.14 6.40 0.25
C PHE A 45 -8.29 6.05 1.20
N ASP A 46 -8.99 4.97 0.88
CA ASP A 46 -10.05 4.43 1.74
C ASP A 46 -9.50 3.50 2.81
N LEU A 47 -8.36 2.86 2.52
CA LEU A 47 -7.74 1.91 3.44
C LEU A 47 -6.23 1.94 3.25
N ILE A 48 -5.51 1.85 4.35
CA ILE A 48 -4.05 1.74 4.35
C ILE A 48 -3.66 0.45 5.06
N ILE A 49 -2.95 -0.43 4.36
CA ILE A 49 -2.41 -1.66 4.92
C ILE A 49 -0.96 -1.42 5.25
N LEU A 50 -0.63 -1.48 6.54
CA LEU A 50 0.70 -1.19 7.04
C LEU A 50 1.29 -2.44 7.69
N ASP A 51 2.49 -2.85 7.25
CA ASP A 51 3.21 -3.93 7.90
C ASP A 51 3.92 -3.40 9.14
N LEU A 52 3.50 -3.86 10.30
CA LEU A 52 4.07 -3.44 11.59
C LEU A 52 5.44 -4.07 11.86
N MET A 53 5.91 -4.96 10.99
CA MET A 53 7.24 -5.55 11.09
C MET A 53 8.34 -4.67 10.48
N MET A 54 7.98 -3.56 9.88
CA MET A 54 8.93 -2.61 9.32
C MET A 54 9.80 -2.02 10.44
N PRO A 55 11.11 -1.93 10.20
CA PRO A 55 12.00 -1.31 11.18
C PRO A 55 11.73 0.19 11.36
#